data_8dce95ae8c7817dd84148e2c166c6e0f
#
_entry.id   8dce95ae8c7817dd84148e2c166c6e0f
#
_cell.length_a   1.000
_cell.length_b   1.000
_cell.length_c   1.000
_cell.angle_alpha   90.00
_cell.angle_beta   90.00
_cell.angle_gamma   90.00
#
_symmetry.space_group_name_H-M   'P 1'
#
loop_
_entity.id
_entity.type
_entity.pdbx_description
1 polymer ?
#
loop_
_entity_poly.entity_id
_entity_poly.type
_entity_poly.pdbx_seq_one_letter_code
_entity_poly.pdbx_strand_id
1 'polypeptide(L)'
;IADGSSETDVFTYTISDGNGGTDTATLTITINGSDNEVVAVTDTGAVDAGNTLSKGVEGEGLISNDTDNGAAALSVGEATVTEIRTGRENRTGTDGSIGSTLVGTYGTLTLNSDGTYTYTANTDAAKALAPLQSKVDYFTYTISDGTSTDKAELQITVTGINDPPTSTRPPIVKAVENQKIILQTKTFFDDPDPKSNTYGQLTYSTSGLPAGLRINDAVRVVGRLPEGTYTFTVTATDGGNLSTQQTFTIVVGKPGKPGERPPK
;
A
#
# COMPACT_ATOMS: atom_id res chain seq x y z
N ILE A 1 25.98 -31.62 -16.78
CA ILE A 1 27.32 -31.19 -16.31
C ILE A 1 27.16 -29.75 -15.87
N ALA A 2 27.54 -29.46 -14.63
CA ALA A 2 27.42 -28.12 -14.07
C ALA A 2 28.26 -27.10 -14.86
N ASP A 3 27.85 -25.84 -14.87
CA ASP A 3 28.60 -24.75 -15.50
C ASP A 3 30.04 -24.68 -15.01
N GLY A 4 30.99 -24.38 -15.91
CA GLY A 4 32.42 -24.35 -15.63
C GLY A 4 33.03 -25.70 -15.32
N SER A 5 32.25 -26.78 -15.32
CA SER A 5 32.73 -28.16 -15.17
C SER A 5 32.91 -28.84 -16.52
N SER A 6 33.80 -29.84 -16.58
CA SER A 6 33.94 -30.68 -17.76
C SER A 6 34.09 -32.14 -17.36
N GLU A 7 33.50 -33.00 -18.15
CA GLU A 7 33.67 -34.47 -18.07
C GLU A 7 34.25 -34.99 -19.36
N THR A 8 34.92 -36.14 -19.27
CA THR A 8 35.55 -36.76 -20.43
C THR A 8 35.05 -38.17 -20.62
N ASP A 9 34.62 -38.50 -21.86
CA ASP A 9 34.40 -39.85 -22.32
C ASP A 9 35.62 -40.32 -23.08
N VAL A 10 36.08 -41.54 -22.78
CA VAL A 10 37.25 -42.15 -23.41
C VAL A 10 36.83 -43.43 -24.10
N PHE A 11 37.04 -43.47 -25.40
CA PHE A 11 36.76 -44.62 -26.24
C PHE A 11 38.08 -45.19 -26.76
N THR A 12 38.27 -46.53 -26.67
CA THR A 12 39.38 -47.22 -27.31
C THR A 12 38.90 -47.84 -28.63
N TYR A 13 39.60 -47.57 -29.68
CA TYR A 13 39.32 -48.20 -30.99
C TYR A 13 40.53 -48.87 -31.52
N THR A 14 40.31 -49.94 -32.31
CA THR A 14 41.33 -50.72 -32.94
C THR A 14 41.25 -50.58 -34.46
N ILE A 15 42.34 -50.29 -35.09
CA ILE A 15 42.49 -50.33 -36.57
C ILE A 15 43.19 -51.61 -37.00
N SER A 16 42.86 -52.10 -38.18
CA SER A 16 43.50 -53.25 -38.79
C SER A 16 43.92 -52.94 -40.23
N ASP A 17 45.07 -53.45 -40.64
CA ASP A 17 45.55 -53.29 -42.00
C ASP A 17 45.01 -54.38 -42.97
N GLY A 18 44.15 -55.29 -42.46
CA GLY A 18 43.58 -56.40 -43.24
C GLY A 18 44.53 -57.57 -43.49
N ASN A 19 45.78 -57.45 -43.07
CA ASN A 19 46.84 -58.48 -43.23
C ASN A 19 47.29 -59.09 -41.89
N GLY A 20 46.53 -58.82 -40.82
CA GLY A 20 46.79 -59.33 -39.46
C GLY A 20 47.48 -58.36 -38.53
N GLY A 21 47.92 -57.20 -39.02
CA GLY A 21 48.41 -56.09 -38.17
C GLY A 21 47.25 -55.33 -37.57
N THR A 22 47.32 -55.03 -36.28
CA THR A 22 46.37 -54.23 -35.57
C THR A 22 47.08 -53.26 -34.65
N ASP A 23 46.49 -52.04 -34.46
CA ASP A 23 46.93 -51.05 -33.47
C ASP A 23 45.72 -50.45 -32.78
N THR A 24 45.91 -49.93 -31.55
CA THR A 24 44.86 -49.36 -30.73
C THR A 24 45.19 -47.91 -30.39
N ALA A 25 44.17 -47.07 -30.45
CA ALA A 25 44.26 -45.69 -30.00
C ALA A 25 43.04 -45.34 -29.17
N THR A 26 43.13 -44.24 -28.48
CA THR A 26 41.99 -43.64 -27.67
C THR A 26 41.47 -42.39 -28.32
N LEU A 27 40.14 -42.26 -28.33
CA LEU A 27 39.41 -41.02 -28.60
C LEU A 27 38.91 -40.50 -27.27
N THR A 28 39.33 -39.31 -26.90
CA THR A 28 38.84 -38.60 -25.72
C THR A 28 37.92 -37.46 -26.18
N ILE A 29 36.71 -37.46 -25.70
CA ILE A 29 35.72 -36.40 -25.94
C ILE A 29 35.51 -35.63 -24.62
N THR A 30 35.82 -34.34 -24.62
CA THR A 30 35.54 -33.47 -23.48
C THR A 30 34.17 -32.81 -23.70
N ILE A 31 33.28 -32.98 -22.72
CA ILE A 31 31.96 -32.36 -22.68
C ILE A 31 32.04 -31.25 -21.62
N ASN A 32 31.87 -30.01 -22.03
CA ASN A 32 31.82 -28.90 -21.11
C ASN A 32 30.35 -28.59 -20.73
N GLY A 33 30.12 -28.34 -19.46
CA GLY A 33 28.88 -27.76 -19.00
C GLY A 33 28.72 -26.34 -19.59
N SER A 34 27.51 -25.96 -19.93
CA SER A 34 27.17 -24.57 -20.28
C SER A 34 26.29 -23.98 -19.21
N ASP A 35 26.55 -22.74 -18.92
CA ASP A 35 25.67 -21.95 -18.07
C ASP A 35 24.27 -21.79 -18.70
N ASN A 36 23.25 -21.89 -17.87
CA ASN A 36 21.90 -21.55 -18.23
C ASN A 36 21.60 -20.13 -17.70
N GLU A 37 21.06 -19.29 -18.52
CA GLU A 37 20.73 -17.92 -18.11
C GLU A 37 19.47 -17.92 -17.25
N VAL A 38 19.51 -17.26 -16.07
CA VAL A 38 18.29 -16.99 -15.32
C VAL A 38 17.40 -16.05 -16.12
N VAL A 39 16.10 -16.28 -16.06
CA VAL A 39 15.07 -15.45 -16.68
C VAL A 39 14.08 -15.00 -15.62
N ALA A 40 14.15 -13.72 -15.31
CA ALA A 40 13.24 -13.07 -14.36
C ALA A 40 11.92 -12.69 -15.03
N VAL A 41 10.81 -12.94 -14.34
CA VAL A 41 9.46 -12.71 -14.84
C VAL A 41 8.76 -11.68 -13.94
N THR A 42 8.05 -10.73 -14.55
CA THR A 42 7.31 -9.70 -13.81
C THR A 42 6.34 -10.30 -12.78
N ASP A 43 6.40 -9.77 -11.56
CA ASP A 43 5.51 -10.10 -10.46
C ASP A 43 4.43 -9.07 -10.24
N THR A 44 3.33 -9.53 -9.67
CA THR A 44 2.21 -8.65 -9.32
C THR A 44 1.73 -8.86 -7.89
N GLY A 45 1.31 -7.77 -7.27
CA GLY A 45 0.64 -7.78 -5.98
C GLY A 45 -0.50 -6.77 -5.94
N ALA A 46 -1.40 -6.93 -4.97
CA ALA A 46 -2.48 -5.98 -4.74
C ALA A 46 -2.70 -5.78 -3.24
N VAL A 47 -2.98 -4.54 -2.85
CA VAL A 47 -3.21 -4.16 -1.47
C VAL A 47 -4.07 -2.90 -1.41
N ASP A 48 -4.91 -2.79 -0.39
CA ASP A 48 -5.66 -1.57 -0.12
C ASP A 48 -4.78 -0.53 0.59
N ALA A 49 -5.05 0.74 0.37
CA ALA A 49 -4.39 1.85 1.04
C ALA A 49 -4.45 1.67 2.58
N GLY A 50 -3.35 1.92 3.27
CA GLY A 50 -3.21 1.71 4.70
C GLY A 50 -2.86 0.28 5.13
N ASN A 51 -3.01 -0.72 4.26
CA ASN A 51 -2.75 -2.12 4.58
C ASN A 51 -1.34 -2.58 4.16
N THR A 52 -0.97 -3.77 4.62
CA THR A 52 0.30 -4.42 4.29
C THR A 52 0.05 -5.70 3.50
N LEU A 53 0.77 -5.85 2.38
CA LEU A 53 0.91 -7.09 1.63
C LEU A 53 2.21 -7.76 2.07
N SER A 54 2.13 -9.04 2.42
CA SER A 54 3.31 -9.87 2.71
C SER A 54 3.30 -11.07 1.79
N LYS A 55 4.43 -11.31 1.15
CA LYS A 55 4.73 -12.48 0.35
C LYS A 55 5.93 -13.18 0.99
N GLY A 56 5.68 -14.29 1.59
CA GLY A 56 6.69 -15.13 2.22
C GLY A 56 6.62 -16.52 1.66
N VAL A 57 7.68 -17.28 1.86
CA VAL A 57 7.85 -18.70 1.57
C VAL A 57 7.35 -19.27 0.23
N GLU A 58 7.80 -20.45 -0.05
CA GLU A 58 7.69 -21.25 -1.28
C GLU A 58 6.42 -21.00 -2.11
N GLY A 59 6.63 -20.56 -3.36
CA GLY A 59 5.59 -20.41 -4.36
C GLY A 59 4.89 -19.05 -4.39
N GLU A 60 5.23 -18.09 -3.53
CA GLU A 60 4.63 -16.76 -3.49
C GLU A 60 5.63 -15.59 -3.55
N GLY A 61 6.92 -15.82 -3.38
CA GLY A 61 7.99 -14.83 -3.49
C GLY A 61 8.34 -14.50 -4.94
N LEU A 62 9.18 -13.48 -5.15
CA LEU A 62 9.54 -13.00 -6.49
C LEU A 62 10.21 -14.06 -7.37
N ILE A 63 10.99 -14.99 -6.77
CA ILE A 63 11.77 -16.00 -7.52
C ILE A 63 10.89 -17.17 -8.02
N SER A 64 9.67 -17.31 -7.50
CA SER A 64 8.86 -18.51 -7.71
C SER A 64 8.32 -18.70 -9.14
N ASN A 65 8.25 -17.65 -9.94
CA ASN A 65 7.83 -17.65 -11.34
C ASN A 65 9.01 -17.46 -12.32
N ASP A 66 10.20 -17.27 -11.79
CA ASP A 66 11.43 -17.15 -12.56
C ASP A 66 11.94 -18.52 -12.98
N THR A 67 12.76 -18.59 -14.01
CA THR A 67 13.24 -19.85 -14.58
C THR A 67 14.74 -19.81 -14.83
N ASP A 68 15.34 -21.00 -14.87
CA ASP A 68 16.67 -21.23 -15.40
C ASP A 68 16.51 -21.75 -16.84
N ASN A 69 17.00 -20.97 -17.82
CA ASN A 69 16.88 -21.24 -19.26
C ASN A 69 15.44 -21.60 -19.75
N GLY A 70 14.41 -21.10 -19.06
CA GLY A 70 13.01 -21.32 -19.41
C GLY A 70 12.46 -22.73 -19.18
N ALA A 71 13.23 -23.62 -18.54
CA ALA A 71 12.88 -25.04 -18.42
C ALA A 71 12.14 -25.41 -17.12
N ALA A 72 12.52 -24.83 -15.98
CA ALA A 72 11.89 -25.10 -14.69
C ALA A 72 11.83 -23.81 -13.88
N ALA A 73 10.80 -23.71 -13.01
CA ALA A 73 10.73 -22.63 -12.03
C ALA A 73 11.89 -22.78 -11.04
N LEU A 74 12.54 -21.65 -10.73
CA LEU A 74 13.61 -21.61 -9.74
C LEU A 74 13.05 -21.86 -8.33
N SER A 75 13.77 -22.66 -7.57
CA SER A 75 13.49 -22.87 -6.15
C SER A 75 14.24 -21.84 -5.30
N VAL A 76 13.77 -21.63 -4.08
CA VAL A 76 14.48 -20.82 -3.08
C VAL A 76 15.88 -21.44 -2.84
N GLY A 77 16.91 -20.64 -3.07
CA GLY A 77 18.32 -21.05 -2.94
C GLY A 77 19.03 -21.37 -4.26
N GLU A 78 18.31 -21.54 -5.38
CA GLU A 78 18.90 -21.66 -6.73
C GLU A 78 19.23 -20.28 -7.32
N ALA A 79 18.46 -19.25 -6.95
CA ALA A 79 18.76 -17.86 -7.25
C ALA A 79 18.52 -16.95 -6.03
N THR A 80 19.09 -15.76 -6.07
CA THR A 80 18.93 -14.74 -5.04
C THR A 80 18.63 -13.38 -5.66
N VAL A 81 17.85 -12.56 -4.96
CA VAL A 81 17.68 -11.16 -5.32
C VAL A 81 18.90 -10.37 -4.86
N THR A 82 19.55 -9.67 -5.79
CA THR A 82 20.81 -8.95 -5.56
C THR A 82 20.66 -7.45 -5.57
N GLU A 83 19.69 -6.91 -6.32
CA GLU A 83 19.44 -5.48 -6.45
C GLU A 83 17.94 -5.16 -6.40
N ILE A 84 17.61 -3.96 -5.94
CA ILE A 84 16.27 -3.39 -5.94
C ILE A 84 16.33 -1.88 -6.17
N ARG A 85 15.39 -1.34 -6.95
CA ARG A 85 15.18 0.11 -7.10
C ARG A 85 13.72 0.44 -7.34
N THR A 86 13.33 1.68 -7.14
CA THR A 86 12.01 2.16 -7.54
C THR A 86 11.90 2.32 -9.05
N GLY A 87 10.67 2.29 -9.55
CA GLY A 87 10.34 2.55 -10.96
C GLY A 87 10.44 1.33 -11.86
N ARG A 88 10.08 1.55 -13.12
CA ARG A 88 10.07 0.52 -14.16
C ARG A 88 11.47 0.17 -14.63
N GLU A 89 11.63 -1.02 -15.17
CA GLU A 89 12.91 -1.54 -15.65
C GLU A 89 13.62 -0.60 -16.65
N ASN A 90 12.89 -0.05 -17.59
CA ASN A 90 13.42 0.82 -18.65
C ASN A 90 13.50 2.31 -18.24
N ARG A 91 13.39 2.64 -16.95
CA ARG A 91 13.43 3.98 -16.39
C ARG A 91 14.44 4.10 -15.28
N THR A 92 14.90 5.32 -15.01
CA THR A 92 15.69 5.61 -13.82
C THR A 92 14.81 5.56 -12.56
N GLY A 93 15.39 5.16 -11.44
CA GLY A 93 14.74 5.10 -10.14
C GLY A 93 15.73 5.37 -9.01
N THR A 94 15.26 5.25 -7.78
CA THR A 94 16.11 5.33 -6.59
C THR A 94 16.51 3.92 -6.18
N ASP A 95 17.82 3.67 -6.08
CA ASP A 95 18.34 2.40 -5.65
C ASP A 95 18.05 2.16 -4.16
N GLY A 96 17.75 0.92 -3.81
CA GLY A 96 17.55 0.43 -2.47
C GLY A 96 18.60 -0.61 -2.08
N SER A 97 18.53 -1.06 -0.83
CA SER A 97 19.35 -2.17 -0.34
C SER A 97 18.44 -3.34 0.05
N ILE A 98 18.84 -4.55 -0.31
CA ILE A 98 18.14 -5.78 0.07
C ILE A 98 18.05 -5.87 1.59
N GLY A 99 16.88 -6.28 2.12
CA GLY A 99 16.56 -6.32 3.54
C GLY A 99 16.26 -4.96 4.19
N SER A 100 16.36 -3.86 3.44
CA SER A 100 16.07 -2.51 3.93
C SER A 100 14.79 -1.94 3.30
N THR A 101 14.18 -0.97 3.97
CA THR A 101 12.98 -0.30 3.47
C THR A 101 13.31 0.63 2.32
N LEU A 102 12.63 0.46 1.20
CA LEU A 102 12.66 1.32 0.01
C LEU A 102 11.32 2.04 -0.13
N VAL A 103 11.34 3.36 -0.21
CA VAL A 103 10.13 4.19 -0.34
C VAL A 103 9.74 4.30 -1.82
N GLY A 104 8.56 3.76 -2.17
CA GLY A 104 7.91 3.92 -3.46
C GLY A 104 7.00 5.15 -3.52
N THR A 105 6.14 5.20 -4.54
CA THR A 105 5.15 6.29 -4.69
C THR A 105 3.98 6.13 -3.73
N TYR A 106 3.44 4.92 -3.62
CA TYR A 106 2.24 4.64 -2.83
C TYR A 106 2.52 3.86 -1.55
N GLY A 107 3.73 3.35 -1.35
CA GLY A 107 4.05 2.56 -0.17
C GLY A 107 5.53 2.39 0.06
N THR A 108 5.84 1.56 1.05
CA THR A 108 7.21 1.17 1.41
C THR A 108 7.38 -0.33 1.21
N LEU A 109 8.44 -0.71 0.50
CA LEU A 109 8.81 -2.09 0.21
C LEU A 109 10.03 -2.49 1.04
N THR A 110 10.00 -3.69 1.63
CA THR A 110 11.19 -4.39 2.13
C THR A 110 11.27 -5.73 1.41
N LEU A 111 12.35 -5.93 0.65
CA LEU A 111 12.60 -7.12 -0.15
C LEU A 111 13.84 -7.82 0.37
N ASN A 112 13.74 -9.13 0.62
CA ASN A 112 14.83 -9.97 1.09
C ASN A 112 15.51 -10.70 -0.08
N SER A 113 16.73 -11.20 0.15
CA SER A 113 17.52 -11.91 -0.85
C SER A 113 16.90 -13.23 -1.32
N ASP A 114 16.02 -13.82 -0.53
CA ASP A 114 15.27 -15.04 -0.87
C ASP A 114 14.00 -14.77 -1.70
N GLY A 115 13.76 -13.52 -2.12
CA GLY A 115 12.59 -13.11 -2.87
C GLY A 115 11.33 -12.86 -2.03
N THR A 116 11.37 -13.09 -0.73
CA THR A 116 10.26 -12.72 0.17
C THR A 116 10.18 -11.21 0.35
N TYR A 117 8.97 -10.65 0.47
CA TYR A 117 8.82 -9.21 0.66
C TYR A 117 7.60 -8.81 1.47
N THR A 118 7.68 -7.60 2.02
CA THR A 118 6.55 -6.88 2.60
C THR A 118 6.40 -5.52 1.93
N TYR A 119 5.18 -5.18 1.57
CA TYR A 119 4.84 -3.86 1.05
C TYR A 119 3.70 -3.26 1.86
N THR A 120 3.90 -2.06 2.40
CA THR A 120 2.88 -1.34 3.16
C THR A 120 2.46 -0.09 2.40
N ALA A 121 1.19 0.03 2.06
CA ALA A 121 0.62 1.16 1.33
C ALA A 121 0.36 2.36 2.27
N ASN A 122 1.41 3.01 2.77
CA ASN A 122 1.37 3.94 3.90
C ASN A 122 1.73 5.40 3.57
N THR A 123 2.04 5.72 2.31
CA THR A 123 2.38 7.09 1.92
C THR A 123 1.15 8.00 1.86
N ASP A 124 1.37 9.32 1.89
CA ASP A 124 0.29 10.29 1.74
C ASP A 124 -0.39 10.18 0.35
N ALA A 125 0.37 9.76 -0.68
CA ALA A 125 -0.19 9.50 -2.00
C ALA A 125 -1.14 8.29 -2.03
N ALA A 126 -0.87 7.24 -1.25
CA ALA A 126 -1.77 6.10 -1.09
C ALA A 126 -3.05 6.50 -0.36
N LYS A 127 -2.92 7.23 0.75
CA LYS A 127 -4.06 7.74 1.54
C LYS A 127 -4.95 8.73 0.79
N ALA A 128 -4.39 9.44 -0.19
CA ALA A 128 -5.12 10.37 -1.04
C ALA A 128 -5.85 9.70 -2.22
N LEU A 129 -5.73 8.39 -2.39
CA LEU A 129 -6.49 7.66 -3.40
C LEU A 129 -7.97 7.66 -3.03
N ALA A 130 -8.81 8.08 -3.97
CA ALA A 130 -10.25 7.98 -3.78
C ALA A 130 -10.67 6.50 -3.64
N PRO A 131 -11.74 6.21 -2.88
CA PRO A 131 -12.28 4.86 -2.79
C PRO A 131 -12.46 4.22 -4.15
N LEU A 132 -12.02 2.97 -4.30
CA LEU A 132 -12.01 2.19 -5.54
C LEU A 132 -11.06 2.70 -6.64
N GLN A 133 -10.37 3.80 -6.44
CA GLN A 133 -9.31 4.25 -7.34
C GLN A 133 -8.07 3.39 -7.14
N SER A 134 -7.53 2.82 -8.22
CA SER A 134 -6.30 2.02 -8.16
C SER A 134 -5.16 2.72 -8.88
N LYS A 135 -3.97 2.58 -8.34
CA LYS A 135 -2.69 3.01 -8.91
C LYS A 135 -1.65 1.92 -8.70
N VAL A 136 -0.64 1.90 -9.57
CA VAL A 136 0.42 0.89 -9.50
C VAL A 136 1.72 1.53 -9.06
N ASP A 137 2.34 0.94 -8.04
CA ASP A 137 3.72 1.20 -7.67
C ASP A 137 4.63 0.19 -8.39
N TYR A 138 5.77 0.67 -8.88
CA TYR A 138 6.68 -0.13 -9.68
C TYR A 138 8.04 -0.19 -8.99
N PHE A 139 8.59 -1.39 -8.92
CA PHE A 139 9.95 -1.65 -8.49
C PHE A 139 10.62 -2.55 -9.52
N THR A 140 11.91 -2.35 -9.76
CA THR A 140 12.72 -3.25 -10.57
C THR A 140 13.69 -3.98 -9.65
N TYR A 141 13.74 -5.29 -9.75
CA TYR A 141 14.69 -6.12 -9.02
C TYR A 141 15.61 -6.88 -9.99
N THR A 142 16.74 -7.35 -9.48
CA THR A 142 17.69 -8.20 -10.20
C THR A 142 17.83 -9.50 -9.45
N ILE A 143 17.71 -10.62 -10.15
CA ILE A 143 18.04 -11.96 -9.63
C ILE A 143 19.39 -12.44 -10.16
N SER A 144 20.04 -13.33 -9.42
CA SER A 144 21.28 -14.00 -9.82
C SER A 144 21.32 -15.42 -9.27
N ASP A 145 21.80 -16.36 -10.08
CA ASP A 145 22.18 -17.72 -9.68
C ASP A 145 23.67 -17.84 -9.31
N GLY A 146 24.42 -16.73 -9.39
CA GLY A 146 25.85 -16.64 -9.14
C GLY A 146 26.70 -16.65 -10.43
N THR A 147 26.13 -16.96 -11.58
CA THR A 147 26.77 -16.98 -12.89
C THR A 147 26.16 -16.00 -13.88
N SER A 148 24.84 -15.90 -13.88
CA SER A 148 24.07 -14.98 -14.71
C SER A 148 23.17 -14.07 -13.87
N THR A 149 22.61 -13.03 -14.50
CA THR A 149 21.67 -12.11 -13.86
C THR A 149 20.60 -11.67 -14.84
N ASP A 150 19.36 -11.50 -14.35
CA ASP A 150 18.29 -10.89 -15.13
C ASP A 150 17.44 -9.95 -14.25
N LYS A 151 16.65 -9.09 -14.90
CA LYS A 151 15.82 -8.06 -14.24
C LYS A 151 14.36 -8.24 -14.57
N ALA A 152 13.51 -8.00 -13.57
CA ALA A 152 12.07 -7.91 -13.77
C ALA A 152 11.44 -6.82 -12.92
N GLU A 153 10.15 -6.59 -13.14
CA GLU A 153 9.35 -5.63 -12.39
C GLU A 153 8.53 -6.33 -11.31
N LEU A 154 8.45 -5.73 -10.13
CA LEU A 154 7.40 -5.96 -9.16
C LEU A 154 6.38 -4.83 -9.28
N GLN A 155 5.14 -5.17 -9.61
CA GLN A 155 4.03 -4.24 -9.82
C GLN A 155 2.99 -4.39 -8.71
N ILE A 156 2.89 -3.41 -7.80
CA ILE A 156 1.94 -3.43 -6.69
C ILE A 156 0.77 -2.50 -6.99
N THR A 157 -0.42 -3.07 -7.17
CA THR A 157 -1.66 -2.31 -7.31
C THR A 157 -2.14 -1.87 -5.94
N VAL A 158 -2.19 -0.56 -5.69
CA VAL A 158 -2.74 0.05 -4.49
C VAL A 158 -4.12 0.61 -4.79
N THR A 159 -5.12 0.18 -4.02
CA THR A 159 -6.51 0.61 -4.16
C THR A 159 -6.93 1.47 -2.98
N GLY A 160 -7.48 2.66 -3.24
CA GLY A 160 -8.04 3.53 -2.22
C GLY A 160 -9.27 2.92 -1.54
N ILE A 161 -9.41 3.17 -0.26
CA ILE A 161 -10.54 2.74 0.55
C ILE A 161 -11.34 3.95 1.02
N ASN A 162 -12.57 3.73 1.46
CA ASN A 162 -13.38 4.75 2.12
C ASN A 162 -12.91 4.94 3.55
N ASP A 163 -12.48 6.15 3.88
CA ASP A 163 -12.09 6.55 5.22
C ASP A 163 -13.28 7.14 5.98
N PRO A 164 -13.43 6.89 7.29
CA PRO A 164 -14.52 7.49 8.06
C PRO A 164 -14.33 9.01 8.21
N PRO A 165 -15.44 9.77 8.29
CA PRO A 165 -15.37 11.19 8.63
C PRO A 165 -14.63 11.42 9.95
N THR A 166 -13.94 12.53 10.05
CA THR A 166 -13.25 13.00 11.25
C THR A 166 -14.01 14.14 11.91
N SER A 167 -13.78 14.36 13.21
CA SER A 167 -14.36 15.49 13.91
C SER A 167 -13.39 16.17 14.87
N THR A 168 -13.58 17.48 15.05
CA THR A 168 -12.85 18.26 16.05
C THR A 168 -13.78 18.66 17.20
N ARG A 169 -13.23 18.71 18.43
CA ARG A 169 -14.01 19.06 19.60
C ARG A 169 -14.52 20.52 19.51
N PRO A 170 -15.84 20.75 19.54
CA PRO A 170 -16.38 22.10 19.55
C PRO A 170 -16.13 22.79 20.90
N PRO A 171 -15.99 24.13 20.92
CA PRO A 171 -15.99 24.88 22.15
C PRO A 171 -17.37 24.84 22.82
N ILE A 172 -17.43 25.08 24.13
CA ILE A 172 -18.70 25.31 24.83
C ILE A 172 -19.28 26.62 24.31
N VAL A 173 -20.48 26.54 23.78
CA VAL A 173 -21.20 27.73 23.28
C VAL A 173 -21.88 28.44 24.43
N LYS A 174 -21.53 29.72 24.66
CA LYS A 174 -22.21 30.59 25.63
C LYS A 174 -23.29 31.39 24.91
N ALA A 175 -24.51 31.37 25.42
CA ALA A 175 -25.66 32.10 24.88
C ALA A 175 -26.40 32.84 25.99
N VAL A 176 -27.25 33.77 25.60
CA VAL A 176 -28.16 34.51 26.52
C VAL A 176 -29.57 33.98 26.34
N GLU A 177 -30.30 33.87 27.44
CA GLU A 177 -31.67 33.41 27.47
C GLU A 177 -32.57 34.15 26.44
N ASN A 178 -33.33 33.33 25.70
CA ASN A 178 -34.26 33.79 24.66
C ASN A 178 -33.62 34.57 23.49
N GLN A 179 -32.30 34.68 23.44
CA GLN A 179 -31.59 35.19 22.26
C GLN A 179 -31.48 34.12 21.18
N LYS A 180 -31.37 34.57 19.91
CA LYS A 180 -31.23 33.68 18.78
C LYS A 180 -29.85 33.03 18.81
N ILE A 181 -29.83 31.70 18.88
CA ILE A 181 -28.65 30.87 18.76
C ILE A 181 -28.48 30.48 17.30
N ILE A 182 -27.25 30.60 16.77
CA ILE A 182 -26.85 30.08 15.45
C ILE A 182 -25.51 29.40 15.64
N LEU A 183 -25.50 28.07 15.54
CA LEU A 183 -24.28 27.27 15.66
C LEU A 183 -23.99 26.58 14.35
N GLN A 184 -22.80 26.82 13.83
CA GLN A 184 -22.30 26.18 12.58
C GLN A 184 -21.70 24.83 12.89
N THR A 185 -22.50 23.78 12.95
CA THR A 185 -22.03 22.45 13.35
C THR A 185 -21.19 21.77 12.30
N LYS A 186 -21.45 22.05 11.03
CA LYS A 186 -20.72 21.50 9.88
C LYS A 186 -19.20 21.71 9.95
N THR A 187 -18.75 22.85 10.50
CA THR A 187 -17.32 23.22 10.52
C THR A 187 -16.46 22.37 11.46
N PHE A 188 -17.07 21.49 12.26
CA PHE A 188 -16.39 20.60 13.16
C PHE A 188 -16.20 19.19 12.60
N PHE A 189 -16.58 18.98 11.35
CA PHE A 189 -16.45 17.70 10.66
C PHE A 189 -15.70 17.88 9.34
N ASP A 190 -14.88 16.93 9.02
CA ASP A 190 -14.19 16.81 7.73
C ASP A 190 -14.11 15.35 7.31
N ASP A 191 -13.84 15.12 6.03
CA ASP A 191 -13.69 13.80 5.48
C ASP A 191 -12.33 13.71 4.77
N PRO A 192 -11.50 12.68 5.04
CA PRO A 192 -10.25 12.48 4.33
C PRO A 192 -10.43 12.19 2.84
N ASP A 193 -11.58 11.61 2.46
CA ASP A 193 -11.88 11.31 1.07
C ASP A 193 -12.09 12.57 0.22
N PRO A 194 -11.76 12.51 -1.10
CA PRO A 194 -11.98 13.65 -1.99
C PRO A 194 -13.43 14.08 -2.06
N LYS A 195 -13.71 15.35 -1.77
CA LYS A 195 -15.07 15.95 -1.81
C LYS A 195 -15.71 15.96 -3.21
N SER A 196 -14.93 15.64 -4.24
CA SER A 196 -15.40 15.51 -5.62
C SER A 196 -16.17 14.22 -5.90
N ASN A 197 -16.10 13.24 -5.00
CA ASN A 197 -16.83 11.98 -5.09
C ASN A 197 -17.91 11.87 -3.99
N THR A 198 -18.75 10.84 -4.07
CA THR A 198 -19.84 10.60 -3.11
C THR A 198 -19.31 10.33 -1.71
N TYR A 199 -18.16 9.66 -1.57
CA TYR A 199 -17.59 9.23 -0.29
C TYR A 199 -17.16 10.41 0.57
N GLY A 200 -16.53 11.44 0.01
CA GLY A 200 -16.14 12.66 0.73
C GLY A 200 -17.30 13.66 0.96
N GLN A 201 -18.54 13.30 0.61
CA GLN A 201 -19.71 14.16 0.84
C GLN A 201 -20.42 13.75 2.12
N LEU A 202 -20.52 14.67 3.08
CA LEU A 202 -21.10 14.41 4.38
C LEU A 202 -22.59 14.78 4.44
N THR A 203 -23.38 13.85 4.95
CA THR A 203 -24.76 14.07 5.43
C THR A 203 -24.76 14.18 6.94
N TYR A 204 -25.77 14.87 7.52
CA TYR A 204 -25.78 15.19 8.94
C TYR A 204 -27.12 14.85 9.58
N SER A 205 -27.05 14.26 10.77
CA SER A 205 -28.22 14.06 11.63
C SER A 205 -27.93 14.55 13.05
N THR A 206 -28.98 14.74 13.85
CA THR A 206 -28.86 15.14 15.24
C THR A 206 -29.66 14.24 16.15
N SER A 207 -29.15 14.03 17.37
CA SER A 207 -29.85 13.34 18.45
C SER A 207 -29.78 14.15 19.73
N GLY A 208 -30.84 14.08 20.58
CA GLY A 208 -30.94 14.82 21.83
C GLY A 208 -31.05 16.34 21.64
N LEU A 209 -31.47 16.80 20.46
CA LEU A 209 -31.60 18.22 20.21
C LEU A 209 -32.66 18.86 21.15
N PRO A 210 -32.32 19.89 21.96
CA PRO A 210 -33.24 20.50 22.92
C PRO A 210 -34.47 21.12 22.23
N ALA A 211 -35.63 21.04 22.89
CA ALA A 211 -36.79 21.72 22.44
C ALA A 211 -36.52 23.23 22.29
N GLY A 212 -36.91 23.83 21.16
CA GLY A 212 -36.58 25.22 20.81
C GLY A 212 -35.39 25.36 19.87
N LEU A 213 -34.63 24.30 19.62
CA LEU A 213 -33.60 24.24 18.57
C LEU A 213 -34.06 23.36 17.40
N ARG A 214 -33.56 23.69 16.24
CA ARG A 214 -33.71 22.87 15.02
C ARG A 214 -32.44 22.94 14.19
N ILE A 215 -32.20 21.93 13.41
CA ILE A 215 -31.18 21.94 12.34
C ILE A 215 -31.85 22.44 11.05
N ASN A 216 -31.16 23.29 10.30
CA ASN A 216 -31.64 23.76 8.99
C ASN A 216 -30.84 23.11 7.83
N ASP A 217 -31.25 23.36 6.58
CA ASP A 217 -30.63 22.79 5.37
C ASP A 217 -29.15 23.16 5.20
N ALA A 218 -28.69 24.24 5.80
CA ALA A 218 -27.28 24.63 5.83
C ALA A 218 -26.49 23.97 6.98
N VAL A 219 -27.06 22.93 7.61
CA VAL A 219 -26.47 22.20 8.75
C VAL A 219 -26.09 23.15 9.92
N ARG A 220 -26.94 24.13 10.18
CA ARG A 220 -26.83 25.05 11.33
C ARG A 220 -27.87 24.68 12.37
N VAL A 221 -27.45 24.56 13.62
CA VAL A 221 -28.41 24.49 14.73
C VAL A 221 -28.87 25.90 15.09
N VAL A 222 -30.16 26.16 14.98
CA VAL A 222 -30.76 27.47 15.17
C VAL A 222 -31.96 27.39 16.11
N GLY A 223 -32.18 28.43 16.89
CA GLY A 223 -33.36 28.53 17.76
C GLY A 223 -33.13 29.44 18.94
N ARG A 224 -33.90 29.24 19.99
CA ARG A 224 -33.84 29.96 21.27
C ARG A 224 -34.01 28.97 22.40
N LEU A 225 -33.33 29.21 23.52
CA LEU A 225 -33.41 28.35 24.70
C LEU A 225 -33.59 29.21 25.95
N PRO A 226 -34.33 28.75 26.97
CA PRO A 226 -34.31 29.32 28.31
C PRO A 226 -32.95 29.12 28.98
N GLU A 227 -32.77 29.73 30.17
CA GLU A 227 -31.57 29.49 31.00
C GLU A 227 -31.34 27.99 31.26
N GLY A 228 -30.10 27.54 31.15
CA GLY A 228 -29.74 26.14 31.39
C GLY A 228 -28.49 25.70 30.64
N THR A 229 -28.11 24.45 30.88
CA THR A 229 -27.04 23.78 30.13
C THR A 229 -27.66 22.65 29.31
N TYR A 230 -27.34 22.66 28.01
CA TYR A 230 -27.92 21.75 27.05
C TYR A 230 -26.82 21.02 26.28
N THR A 231 -27.07 19.76 26.02
CA THR A 231 -26.18 18.95 25.17
C THR A 231 -26.98 18.27 24.08
N PHE A 232 -26.37 18.10 22.92
CA PHE A 232 -26.90 17.31 21.81
C PHE A 232 -25.75 16.77 20.98
N THR A 233 -25.99 15.69 20.21
CA THR A 233 -25.01 15.08 19.36
C THR A 233 -25.33 15.34 17.90
N VAL A 234 -24.30 15.66 17.12
CA VAL A 234 -24.35 15.70 15.66
C VAL A 234 -23.58 14.50 15.14
N THR A 235 -24.16 13.76 14.21
CA THR A 235 -23.53 12.67 13.48
C THR A 235 -23.30 13.13 12.04
N ALA A 236 -22.08 13.04 11.56
CA ALA A 236 -21.73 13.17 10.14
C ALA A 236 -21.53 11.79 9.55
N THR A 237 -22.13 11.52 8.40
CA THR A 237 -22.07 10.25 7.67
C THR A 237 -21.64 10.53 6.24
N ASP A 238 -20.64 9.78 5.75
CA ASP A 238 -20.15 9.85 4.37
C ASP A 238 -21.03 9.05 3.39
N GLY A 239 -20.67 9.06 2.12
CA GLY A 239 -21.38 8.31 1.09
C GLY A 239 -21.14 6.81 1.09
N GLY A 240 -20.17 6.33 1.87
CA GLY A 240 -19.90 4.92 2.13
C GLY A 240 -20.60 4.37 3.38
N ASN A 241 -21.38 5.21 4.07
CA ASN A 241 -22.10 4.94 5.33
C ASN A 241 -21.18 4.77 6.56
N LEU A 242 -19.94 5.25 6.50
CA LEU A 242 -19.13 5.43 7.69
C LEU A 242 -19.53 6.74 8.38
N SER A 243 -19.44 6.78 9.70
CA SER A 243 -19.90 7.97 10.44
C SER A 243 -19.05 8.26 11.67
N THR A 244 -19.03 9.56 12.02
CA THR A 244 -18.45 10.06 13.26
C THR A 244 -19.43 10.96 14.00
N GLN A 245 -19.26 11.06 15.31
CA GLN A 245 -20.15 11.82 16.16
C GLN A 245 -19.40 12.86 16.99
N GLN A 246 -20.08 13.99 17.25
CA GLN A 246 -19.56 15.03 18.13
C GLN A 246 -20.66 15.59 19.01
N THR A 247 -20.40 15.67 20.33
CA THR A 247 -21.32 16.28 21.29
C THR A 247 -21.04 17.76 21.42
N PHE A 248 -22.11 18.55 21.32
CA PHE A 248 -22.12 20.00 21.49
C PHE A 248 -22.74 20.36 22.83
N THR A 249 -22.17 21.36 23.52
CA THR A 249 -22.68 21.90 24.77
C THR A 249 -22.97 23.36 24.60
N ILE A 250 -24.20 23.78 25.00
CA ILE A 250 -24.65 25.18 25.03
C ILE A 250 -24.97 25.53 26.48
N VAL A 251 -24.35 26.59 26.98
CA VAL A 251 -24.63 27.16 28.30
C VAL A 251 -25.37 28.49 28.10
N VAL A 252 -26.62 28.54 28.51
CA VAL A 252 -27.49 29.71 28.41
C VAL A 252 -27.59 30.37 29.76
N GLY A 253 -27.13 31.61 29.87
CA GLY A 253 -27.23 32.43 31.07
C GLY A 253 -28.31 33.54 30.95
N LYS A 254 -28.65 34.14 32.08
CA LYS A 254 -29.57 35.31 32.11
C LYS A 254 -28.96 36.51 31.38
N PRO A 255 -29.78 37.42 30.84
CA PRO A 255 -29.29 38.70 30.37
C PRO A 255 -28.60 39.42 31.54
N GLY A 256 -27.36 39.86 31.35
CA GLY A 256 -26.67 40.71 32.34
C GLY A 256 -27.47 42.00 32.58
N LYS A 257 -27.48 42.49 33.82
CA LYS A 257 -28.03 43.82 34.10
C LYS A 257 -27.26 44.86 33.27
N PRO A 258 -27.94 45.91 32.75
CA PRO A 258 -27.26 46.99 32.05
C PRO A 258 -26.13 47.57 32.91
N GLY A 259 -24.86 47.41 32.47
CA GLY A 259 -23.68 47.86 33.17
C GLY A 259 -22.78 46.80 33.79
N GLU A 260 -23.17 45.52 33.86
CA GLU A 260 -22.29 44.43 34.27
C GLU A 260 -21.45 43.90 33.10
N ARG A 261 -20.12 43.88 33.31
CA ARG A 261 -19.19 43.32 32.35
C ARG A 261 -19.41 41.78 32.27
N PRO A 262 -19.46 41.19 31.07
CA PRO A 262 -19.62 39.72 30.96
C PRO A 262 -18.50 39.02 31.74
N PRO A 263 -18.78 37.92 32.45
CA PRO A 263 -17.75 37.15 33.13
C PRO A 263 -16.74 36.64 32.13
N LYS A 264 -15.46 36.75 32.51
CA LYS A 264 -14.30 36.34 31.71
C LYS A 264 -14.31 34.84 31.37
#